data_70022f8553ea04f7d0c32e93e8b19420
#
_entry.id   70022f8553ea04f7d0c32e93e8b19420
#
_cell.length_a   1.000
_cell.length_b   1.000
_cell.length_c   1.000
_cell.angle_alpha   90.00
_cell.angle_beta   90.00
_cell.angle_gamma   90.00
#
_symmetry.space_group_name_H-M   'P 1'
#
loop_
_entity.id
_entity.type
_entity.pdbx_description
1 polymer ?
#
loop_
_entity_poly.entity_id
_entity_poly.type
_entity_poly.pdbx_seq_one_letter_code
_entity_poly.pdbx_strand_id
1 'polypeptide(L)'
;MLPLSSTIEFSLAADLGIALALGVGFGVALERAGFGSARKLTAVFYLRDMAVVKVMFTAVVTAMIGLYGLSAAGLLDLSELYVEPTHLLAQGLGGLLFGAGFLIGGYCPGTSIAAIASGRKDAVLFALGMLAGVWAYAAFTPDLDTWYKATAAGELTLPTLTGVGMGWWTLAFVAFLLVAAWGMRRLEA
;
A
#
# COMPACT_ATOMS: atom_id res chain seq x y z
N MET A 1 -14.98 18.56 -6.79
CA MET A 1 -14.36 19.27 -5.67
C MET A 1 -13.13 18.49 -5.23
N LEU A 2 -12.08 19.12 -5.15
CA LEU A 2 -10.67 18.82 -5.30
C LEU A 2 -10.03 18.30 -4.04
N PRO A 3 -8.92 17.54 -4.09
CA PRO A 3 -8.06 17.37 -2.94
C PRO A 3 -7.68 18.75 -2.38
N LEU A 4 -7.63 18.86 -1.07
CA LEU A 4 -7.38 20.13 -0.33
C LEU A 4 -6.20 20.94 -0.89
N SER A 5 -5.20 20.28 -1.43
CA SER A 5 -4.01 20.89 -2.03
C SER A 5 -4.26 21.65 -3.34
N SER A 6 -5.37 21.41 -4.02
CA SER A 6 -5.69 22.10 -5.28
C SER A 6 -6.72 23.22 -5.09
N THR A 7 -7.42 23.24 -3.95
CA THR A 7 -8.39 24.29 -3.59
C THR A 7 -7.82 25.35 -2.67
N ILE A 8 -6.77 25.02 -1.92
CA ILE A 8 -6.12 25.93 -0.98
C ILE A 8 -4.63 25.88 -1.31
N GLU A 9 -4.08 26.98 -1.80
CA GLU A 9 -2.63 27.15 -1.92
C GLU A 9 -2.04 27.25 -0.50
N PHE A 10 -1.70 26.09 0.07
CA PHE A 10 -0.96 26.07 1.33
C PHE A 10 0.45 26.64 1.09
N SER A 11 0.95 27.39 2.05
CA SER A 11 2.37 27.73 2.03
C SER A 11 3.18 26.44 2.14
N LEU A 12 4.35 26.37 1.49
CA LEU A 12 5.25 25.21 1.55
C LEU A 12 5.50 24.73 3.00
N ALA A 13 5.57 25.67 3.94
CA ALA A 13 5.74 25.36 5.36
C ALA A 13 4.53 24.64 5.97
N ALA A 14 3.31 24.97 5.55
CA ALA A 14 2.11 24.30 6.03
C ALA A 14 2.00 22.88 5.46
N ASP A 15 2.29 22.69 4.16
CA ASP A 15 2.30 21.37 3.54
C ASP A 15 3.31 20.44 4.20
N LEU A 16 4.53 20.92 4.39
CA LEU A 16 5.57 20.16 5.09
C LEU A 16 5.19 19.84 6.55
N GLY A 17 4.55 20.78 7.23
CA GLY A 17 4.07 20.58 8.60
C GLY A 17 2.99 19.49 8.69
N ILE A 18 2.02 19.51 7.79
CA ILE A 18 0.95 18.51 7.71
C ILE A 18 1.56 17.14 7.35
N ALA A 19 2.41 17.08 6.34
CA ALA A 19 3.08 15.84 5.92
C ALA A 19 3.90 15.24 7.07
N LEU A 20 4.64 16.07 7.81
CA LEU A 20 5.41 15.62 8.99
C LEU A 20 4.48 15.07 10.08
N ALA A 21 3.41 15.77 10.41
CA ALA A 21 2.46 15.33 11.44
C ALA A 21 1.80 14.01 11.09
N LEU A 22 1.36 13.85 9.83
CA LEU A 22 0.79 12.60 9.33
C LEU A 22 1.83 11.46 9.32
N GLY A 23 3.06 11.75 8.89
CA GLY A 23 4.16 10.77 8.88
C GLY A 23 4.53 10.29 10.27
N VAL A 24 4.64 11.20 11.25
CA VAL A 24 4.90 10.85 12.65
C VAL A 24 3.75 10.02 13.22
N GLY A 25 2.50 10.44 13.00
CA GLY A 25 1.32 9.69 13.46
C GLY A 25 1.30 8.27 12.90
N PHE A 26 1.56 8.12 11.61
CA PHE A 26 1.64 6.81 10.94
C PHE A 26 2.80 5.96 11.48
N GLY A 27 3.99 6.55 11.64
CA GLY A 27 5.15 5.84 12.19
C GLY A 27 4.92 5.34 13.62
N VAL A 28 4.32 6.16 14.48
CA VAL A 28 3.93 5.76 15.85
C VAL A 28 2.90 4.63 15.83
N ALA A 29 1.93 4.69 14.91
CA ALA A 29 0.93 3.63 14.77
C ALA A 29 1.57 2.30 14.37
N LEU A 30 2.50 2.31 13.38
CA LEU A 30 3.24 1.12 12.95
C LEU A 30 4.11 0.54 14.07
N GLU A 31 4.80 1.40 14.81
CA GLU A 31 5.65 0.95 15.94
C GLU A 31 4.82 0.32 17.05
N ARG A 32 3.70 0.94 17.43
CA ARG A 32 2.77 0.37 18.42
C ARG A 32 2.13 -0.93 17.98
N ALA A 33 1.89 -1.09 16.69
CA ALA A 33 1.40 -2.36 16.11
C ALA A 33 2.50 -3.45 16.08
N GLY A 34 3.76 -3.10 16.37
CA GLY A 34 4.91 -4.00 16.33
C GLY A 34 5.39 -4.32 14.91
N PHE A 35 5.02 -3.49 13.92
CA PHE A 35 5.39 -3.69 12.52
C PHE A 35 6.84 -3.28 12.20
N GLY A 36 7.57 -2.73 13.16
CA GLY A 36 9.01 -2.57 13.11
C GLY A 36 9.77 -3.91 13.26
N SER A 37 9.11 -5.05 13.47
CA SER A 37 9.77 -6.36 13.66
C SER A 37 9.65 -7.23 12.41
N ALA A 38 10.78 -7.51 11.73
CA ALA A 38 10.84 -8.43 10.61
C ALA A 38 10.24 -9.81 10.94
N ARG A 39 10.51 -10.31 12.14
CA ARG A 39 10.00 -11.60 12.60
C ARG A 39 8.47 -11.64 12.66
N LYS A 40 7.83 -10.55 13.09
CA LYS A 40 6.36 -10.44 13.12
C LYS A 40 5.78 -10.35 11.71
N LEU A 41 6.42 -9.58 10.84
CA LEU A 41 5.99 -9.41 9.45
C LEU A 41 6.10 -10.72 8.65
N THR A 42 7.19 -11.48 8.81
CA THR A 42 7.37 -12.76 8.11
C THR A 42 6.53 -13.91 8.70
N ALA A 43 6.04 -13.78 9.93
CA ALA A 43 5.20 -14.81 10.58
C ALA A 43 3.91 -15.08 9.80
N VAL A 44 3.44 -14.12 8.99
CA VAL A 44 2.29 -14.28 8.07
C VAL A 44 2.50 -15.42 7.08
N PHE A 45 3.70 -15.51 6.49
CA PHE A 45 4.01 -16.55 5.49
C PHE A 45 4.02 -17.96 6.09
N TYR A 46 4.21 -18.07 7.40
CA TYR A 46 4.15 -19.33 8.16
C TYR A 46 2.78 -19.55 8.82
N LEU A 47 1.79 -18.73 8.52
CA LEU A 47 0.43 -18.80 9.10
C LEU A 47 0.41 -18.75 10.63
N ARG A 48 1.44 -18.16 11.25
CA ARG A 48 1.59 -18.09 12.72
C ARG A 48 1.00 -16.85 13.35
N ASP A 49 1.01 -15.73 12.62
CA ASP A 49 0.48 -14.44 13.09
C ASP A 49 -0.14 -13.70 11.90
N MET A 50 -1.45 -13.62 11.88
CA MET A 50 -2.23 -12.95 10.83
C MET A 50 -2.51 -11.47 11.14
N ALA A 51 -1.91 -10.90 12.19
CA ALA A 51 -2.15 -9.52 12.59
C ALA A 51 -1.84 -8.54 11.44
N VAL A 52 -0.75 -8.77 10.70
CA VAL A 52 -0.35 -7.93 9.56
C VAL A 52 -1.41 -7.94 8.47
N VAL A 53 -1.92 -9.11 8.08
CA VAL A 53 -2.96 -9.25 7.06
C VAL A 53 -4.24 -8.57 7.52
N LYS A 54 -4.66 -8.78 8.78
CA LYS A 54 -5.85 -8.14 9.37
C LYS A 54 -5.73 -6.62 9.29
N VAL A 55 -4.61 -6.05 9.72
CA VAL A 55 -4.39 -4.60 9.73
C VAL A 55 -4.34 -4.04 8.31
N MET A 56 -3.61 -4.66 7.37
CA MET A 56 -3.52 -4.21 5.99
C MET A 56 -4.89 -4.25 5.30
N PHE A 57 -5.63 -5.34 5.42
CA PHE A 57 -6.97 -5.45 4.85
C PHE A 57 -7.95 -4.43 5.47
N THR A 58 -7.91 -4.25 6.79
CA THR A 58 -8.73 -3.24 7.48
C THR A 58 -8.41 -1.84 6.99
N ALA A 59 -7.13 -1.52 6.79
CA ALA A 59 -6.70 -0.23 6.27
C ALA A 59 -7.23 0.03 4.85
N VAL A 60 -7.11 -0.96 3.95
CA VAL A 60 -7.64 -0.87 2.57
C VAL A 60 -9.15 -0.65 2.58
N VAL A 61 -9.90 -1.45 3.34
CA VAL A 61 -11.37 -1.34 3.41
C VAL A 61 -11.79 -0.01 4.03
N THR A 62 -11.09 0.45 5.06
CA THR A 62 -11.35 1.77 5.68
C THR A 62 -11.12 2.90 4.68
N ALA A 63 -10.04 2.83 3.90
CA ALA A 63 -9.75 3.80 2.85
C ALA A 63 -10.85 3.79 1.76
N MET A 64 -11.31 2.60 1.32
CA MET A 64 -12.39 2.47 0.36
C MET A 64 -13.69 3.08 0.87
N ILE A 65 -14.07 2.80 2.13
CA ILE A 65 -15.26 3.38 2.77
C ILE A 65 -15.12 4.91 2.86
N GLY A 66 -13.94 5.40 3.24
CA GLY A 66 -13.66 6.83 3.33
C GLY A 66 -13.79 7.54 1.98
N LEU A 67 -13.14 7.00 0.94
CA LEU A 67 -13.21 7.55 -0.41
C LEU A 67 -14.63 7.53 -0.97
N TYR A 68 -15.34 6.40 -0.81
CA TYR A 68 -16.72 6.30 -1.25
C TYR A 68 -17.65 7.25 -0.48
N GLY A 69 -17.48 7.34 0.83
CA GLY A 69 -18.27 8.24 1.68
C GLY A 69 -18.05 9.72 1.35
N LEU A 70 -16.81 10.14 1.13
CA LEU A 70 -16.47 11.50 0.72
C LEU A 70 -17.03 11.82 -0.67
N SER A 71 -16.97 10.85 -1.59
CA SER A 71 -17.56 11.02 -2.92
C SER A 71 -19.09 11.10 -2.86
N ALA A 72 -19.74 10.26 -2.08
CA ALA A 72 -21.19 10.30 -1.88
C ALA A 72 -21.65 11.60 -1.20
N ALA A 73 -20.82 12.20 -0.35
CA ALA A 73 -21.06 13.50 0.26
C ALA A 73 -20.79 14.69 -0.70
N GLY A 74 -20.31 14.43 -1.92
CA GLY A 74 -19.96 15.46 -2.90
C GLY A 74 -18.70 16.27 -2.55
N LEU A 75 -17.90 15.78 -1.61
CA LEU A 75 -16.66 16.43 -1.16
C LEU A 75 -15.44 16.01 -1.99
N LEU A 76 -15.52 14.86 -2.67
CA LEU A 76 -14.43 14.34 -3.49
C LEU A 76 -14.99 13.84 -4.83
N ASP A 77 -14.35 14.24 -5.93
CA ASP A 77 -14.60 13.66 -7.25
C ASP A 77 -13.60 12.54 -7.51
N LEU A 78 -14.11 11.31 -7.64
CA LEU A 78 -13.28 10.13 -7.90
C LEU A 78 -12.65 10.14 -9.31
N SER A 79 -13.22 10.91 -10.24
CA SER A 79 -12.67 11.04 -11.60
C SER A 79 -11.37 11.85 -11.66
N GLU A 80 -11.10 12.65 -10.63
CA GLU A 80 -9.87 13.44 -10.52
C GLU A 80 -8.74 12.67 -9.83
N LEU A 81 -9.01 11.46 -9.31
CA LEU A 81 -7.98 10.63 -8.72
C LEU A 81 -7.13 10.00 -9.83
N TYR A 82 -5.84 10.26 -9.79
CA TYR A 82 -4.90 9.61 -10.69
C TYR A 82 -4.81 8.12 -10.38
N VAL A 83 -5.13 7.30 -11.37
CA VAL A 83 -4.98 5.84 -11.32
C VAL A 83 -3.84 5.45 -12.25
N GLU A 84 -2.84 4.76 -11.72
CA GLU A 84 -1.70 4.30 -12.51
C GLU A 84 -2.15 3.29 -13.57
N PRO A 85 -1.68 3.40 -14.82
CA PRO A 85 -1.99 2.44 -15.87
C PRO A 85 -1.57 1.02 -15.50
N THR A 86 -2.38 0.05 -15.84
CA THR A 86 -2.14 -1.35 -15.51
C THR A 86 -1.20 -1.99 -16.52
N HIS A 87 -0.05 -2.49 -16.06
CA HIS A 87 0.95 -3.22 -16.83
C HIS A 87 1.06 -4.65 -16.29
N LEU A 88 0.24 -5.57 -16.81
CA LEU A 88 0.04 -6.91 -16.23
C LEU A 88 1.33 -7.71 -16.06
N LEU A 89 2.21 -7.75 -17.08
CA LEU A 89 3.49 -8.47 -17.01
C LEU A 89 4.45 -7.85 -15.99
N ALA A 90 4.61 -6.53 -16.05
CA ALA A 90 5.51 -5.81 -15.16
C ALA A 90 5.05 -5.91 -13.70
N GLN A 91 3.74 -5.76 -13.46
CA GLN A 91 3.14 -5.90 -12.13
C GLN A 91 3.25 -7.34 -11.60
N GLY A 92 3.03 -8.34 -12.47
CA GLY A 92 3.15 -9.76 -12.09
C GLY A 92 4.58 -10.13 -11.68
N LEU A 93 5.57 -9.82 -12.51
CA LEU A 93 6.98 -10.10 -12.19
C LEU A 93 7.50 -9.23 -11.06
N GLY A 94 7.14 -7.94 -11.05
CA GLY A 94 7.49 -7.03 -9.96
C GLY A 94 6.93 -7.50 -8.62
N GLY A 95 5.68 -7.98 -8.60
CA GLY A 95 5.04 -8.55 -7.42
C GLY A 95 5.73 -9.83 -6.92
N LEU A 96 6.18 -10.71 -7.81
CA LEU A 96 6.93 -11.91 -7.45
C LEU A 96 8.30 -11.54 -6.84
N LEU A 97 9.04 -10.62 -7.45
CA LEU A 97 10.32 -10.14 -6.94
C LEU A 97 10.16 -9.42 -5.60
N PHE A 98 9.14 -8.58 -5.49
CA PHE A 98 8.82 -7.90 -4.24
C PHE A 98 8.44 -8.89 -3.13
N GLY A 99 7.62 -9.90 -3.45
CA GLY A 99 7.22 -10.95 -2.50
C GLY A 99 8.42 -11.76 -2.00
N ALA A 100 9.33 -12.14 -2.90
CA ALA A 100 10.57 -12.82 -2.54
C ALA A 100 11.46 -11.94 -1.65
N GLY A 101 11.64 -10.66 -2.03
CA GLY A 101 12.39 -9.68 -1.24
C GLY A 101 11.80 -9.46 0.15
N PHE A 102 10.46 -9.41 0.27
CA PHE A 102 9.76 -9.28 1.54
C PHE A 102 9.94 -10.52 2.42
N LEU A 103 9.88 -11.72 1.84
CA LEU A 103 10.09 -12.96 2.58
C LEU A 103 11.52 -13.08 3.14
N ILE A 104 12.52 -12.68 2.35
CA ILE A 104 13.95 -12.75 2.74
C ILE A 104 14.30 -11.61 3.71
N GLY A 105 13.90 -10.39 3.39
CA GLY A 105 14.27 -9.19 4.15
C GLY A 105 13.38 -8.93 5.36
N GLY A 106 12.14 -9.41 5.34
CA GLY A 106 11.19 -9.27 6.44
C GLY A 106 10.59 -7.88 6.61
N TYR A 107 10.81 -6.97 5.67
CA TYR A 107 10.29 -5.61 5.70
C TYR A 107 9.62 -5.23 4.37
N CYS A 108 8.62 -4.36 4.43
CA CYS A 108 8.18 -3.58 3.28
C CYS A 108 8.83 -2.19 3.33
N PRO A 109 8.78 -1.39 2.26
CA PRO A 109 9.39 -0.06 2.25
C PRO A 109 8.97 0.82 3.42
N GLY A 110 7.68 0.85 3.76
CA GLY A 110 7.17 1.67 4.87
C GLY A 110 7.60 1.17 6.25
N THR A 111 7.52 -0.14 6.50
CA THR A 111 7.92 -0.70 7.79
C THR A 111 9.42 -0.68 8.01
N SER A 112 10.24 -0.70 6.95
CA SER A 112 11.69 -0.55 7.08
C SER A 112 12.08 0.82 7.64
N ILE A 113 11.42 1.90 7.18
CA ILE A 113 11.66 3.26 7.69
C ILE A 113 11.26 3.36 9.16
N ALA A 114 10.11 2.82 9.55
CA ALA A 114 9.69 2.79 10.95
C ALA A 114 10.67 1.99 11.82
N ALA A 115 11.17 0.85 11.33
CA ALA A 115 12.15 0.04 12.02
C ALA A 115 13.52 0.74 12.15
N ILE A 116 13.95 1.50 11.14
CA ILE A 116 15.16 2.35 11.20
C ILE A 116 15.00 3.41 12.29
N ALA A 117 13.86 4.09 12.33
CA ALA A 117 13.55 5.08 13.36
C ALA A 117 13.58 4.47 14.78
N SER A 118 13.24 3.19 14.91
CA SER A 118 13.33 2.42 16.15
C SER A 118 14.74 1.85 16.43
N GLY A 119 15.75 2.21 15.63
CA GLY A 119 17.16 1.83 15.82
C GLY A 119 17.53 0.43 15.35
N ARG A 120 16.75 -0.21 14.49
CA ARG A 120 17.03 -1.56 13.97
C ARG A 120 18.04 -1.53 12.82
N LYS A 121 19.17 -2.18 13.02
CA LYS A 121 20.28 -2.20 12.03
C LYS A 121 19.99 -3.06 10.82
N ASP A 122 19.24 -4.13 10.97
CA ASP A 122 18.77 -5.00 9.89
C ASP A 122 17.88 -4.27 8.89
N ALA A 123 17.02 -3.36 9.38
CA ALA A 123 16.19 -2.50 8.55
C ALA A 123 17.01 -1.49 7.72
N VAL A 124 18.13 -1.00 8.27
CA VAL A 124 19.06 -0.14 7.51
C VAL A 124 19.65 -0.89 6.32
N LEU A 125 20.12 -2.12 6.53
CA LEU A 125 20.67 -2.94 5.46
C LEU A 125 19.60 -3.25 4.39
N PHE A 126 18.37 -3.56 4.81
CA PHE A 126 17.24 -3.74 3.89
C PHE A 126 16.97 -2.48 3.06
N ALA A 127 16.93 -1.30 3.68
CA ALA A 127 16.69 -0.04 2.98
C ALA A 127 17.80 0.30 1.98
N LEU A 128 19.06 0.03 2.32
CA LEU A 128 20.18 0.20 1.39
C LEU A 128 20.05 -0.75 0.19
N GLY A 129 19.67 -2.01 0.41
CA GLY A 129 19.39 -2.97 -0.67
C GLY A 129 18.24 -2.51 -1.56
N MET A 130 17.17 -1.97 -0.96
CA MET A 130 16.04 -1.39 -1.70
C MET A 130 16.48 -0.20 -2.57
N LEU A 131 17.26 0.74 -2.02
CA LEU A 131 17.79 1.88 -2.78
C LEU A 131 18.69 1.42 -3.94
N ALA A 132 19.56 0.44 -3.70
CA ALA A 132 20.40 -0.14 -4.74
C ALA A 132 19.53 -0.82 -5.84
N GLY A 133 18.48 -1.51 -5.47
CA GLY A 133 17.52 -2.11 -6.41
C GLY A 133 16.78 -1.07 -7.25
N VAL A 134 16.31 0.02 -6.64
CA VAL A 134 15.67 1.13 -7.35
C VAL A 134 16.66 1.80 -8.31
N TRP A 135 17.89 2.03 -7.88
CA TRP A 135 18.94 2.59 -8.73
C TRP A 135 19.26 1.66 -9.91
N ALA A 136 19.44 0.37 -9.67
CA ALA A 136 19.69 -0.61 -10.73
C ALA A 136 18.52 -0.64 -11.73
N TYR A 137 17.27 -0.70 -11.23
CA TYR A 137 16.09 -0.63 -12.10
C TYR A 137 16.11 0.64 -12.98
N ALA A 138 16.35 1.81 -12.39
CA ALA A 138 16.41 3.06 -13.14
C ALA A 138 17.52 3.08 -14.21
N ALA A 139 18.67 2.45 -13.94
CA ALA A 139 19.76 2.34 -14.90
C ALA A 139 19.42 1.45 -16.11
N PHE A 140 18.60 0.41 -15.92
CA PHE A 140 18.22 -0.52 -16.98
C PHE A 140 16.85 -0.19 -17.61
N THR A 141 16.12 0.81 -17.11
CA THR A 141 14.78 1.18 -17.60
C THR A 141 14.72 1.48 -19.11
N PRO A 142 15.70 2.17 -19.73
CA PRO A 142 15.65 2.46 -21.17
C PRO A 142 15.52 1.21 -22.05
N ASP A 143 16.17 0.11 -21.66
CA ASP A 143 16.14 -1.16 -22.39
C ASP A 143 14.85 -1.96 -22.09
N LEU A 144 14.28 -1.76 -20.92
CA LEU A 144 13.06 -2.46 -20.45
C LEU A 144 11.76 -1.73 -20.83
N ASP A 145 11.80 -0.49 -21.32
CA ASP A 145 10.61 0.33 -21.58
C ASP A 145 9.66 -0.34 -22.58
N THR A 146 10.19 -0.92 -23.65
CA THR A 146 9.41 -1.64 -24.67
C THR A 146 8.69 -2.84 -24.06
N TRP A 147 9.38 -3.59 -23.20
CA TRP A 147 8.82 -4.76 -22.53
C TRP A 147 7.82 -4.35 -21.44
N TYR A 148 8.10 -3.30 -20.69
CA TYR A 148 7.21 -2.74 -19.67
C TYR A 148 5.87 -2.32 -20.27
N LYS A 149 5.89 -1.67 -21.43
CA LYS A 149 4.69 -1.19 -22.14
C LYS A 149 3.98 -2.26 -22.96
N ALA A 150 4.60 -3.41 -23.21
CA ALA A 150 4.04 -4.47 -24.08
C ALA A 150 2.66 -4.98 -23.64
N THR A 151 2.33 -4.88 -22.35
CA THR A 151 1.05 -5.30 -21.76
C THR A 151 0.29 -4.17 -21.10
N ALA A 152 0.45 -2.95 -21.60
CA ALA A 152 -0.30 -1.81 -21.11
C ALA A 152 -1.80 -2.02 -21.41
N ALA A 153 -2.60 -2.16 -20.36
CA ALA A 153 -4.04 -2.37 -20.43
C ALA A 153 -4.86 -1.10 -20.06
N GLY A 154 -4.17 0.05 -19.91
CA GLY A 154 -4.79 1.29 -19.47
C GLY A 154 -5.20 1.26 -18.00
N GLU A 155 -6.10 2.16 -17.61
CA GLU A 155 -6.60 2.26 -16.24
C GLU A 155 -7.68 1.20 -15.99
N LEU A 156 -7.27 0.03 -15.50
CA LEU A 156 -8.21 -1.04 -15.15
C LEU A 156 -8.64 -0.91 -13.69
N THR A 157 -9.89 -0.55 -13.48
CA THR A 157 -10.51 -0.60 -12.15
C THR A 157 -11.62 -1.66 -12.13
N LEU A 158 -11.93 -2.21 -10.96
CA LEU A 158 -13.02 -3.18 -10.82
C LEU A 158 -14.36 -2.65 -11.35
N PRO A 159 -14.75 -1.40 -11.06
CA PRO A 159 -15.94 -0.81 -11.63
C PRO A 159 -15.92 -0.72 -13.16
N THR A 160 -14.80 -0.37 -13.78
CA THR A 160 -14.69 -0.27 -15.25
C THR A 160 -14.74 -1.63 -15.94
N LEU A 161 -14.14 -2.66 -15.32
CA LEU A 161 -14.14 -4.02 -15.86
C LEU A 161 -15.50 -4.71 -15.76
N THR A 162 -16.25 -4.47 -14.69
CA THR A 162 -17.46 -5.22 -14.37
C THR A 162 -18.74 -4.44 -14.64
N GLY A 163 -18.67 -3.13 -14.85
CA GLY A 163 -19.83 -2.24 -14.95
C GLY A 163 -20.63 -2.08 -13.64
N VAL A 164 -20.12 -2.62 -12.54
CA VAL A 164 -20.76 -2.56 -11.21
C VAL A 164 -20.28 -1.33 -10.47
N GLY A 165 -21.19 -0.56 -9.89
CA GLY A 165 -20.85 0.65 -9.16
C GLY A 165 -19.92 0.41 -7.96
N MET A 166 -19.08 1.40 -7.65
CA MET A 166 -18.08 1.32 -6.57
C MET A 166 -18.69 0.96 -5.20
N GLY A 167 -19.93 1.37 -4.92
CA GLY A 167 -20.62 1.03 -3.66
C GLY A 167 -20.81 -0.47 -3.44
N TRP A 168 -21.16 -1.22 -4.49
CA TRP A 168 -21.29 -2.67 -4.41
C TRP A 168 -19.94 -3.36 -4.16
N TRP A 169 -18.86 -2.87 -4.79
CA TRP A 169 -17.54 -3.36 -4.53
C TRP A 169 -17.07 -3.07 -3.11
N THR A 170 -17.37 -1.89 -2.58
CA THR A 170 -17.07 -1.55 -1.18
C THR A 170 -17.78 -2.51 -0.22
N LEU A 171 -19.07 -2.81 -0.43
CA LEU A 171 -19.81 -3.78 0.36
C LEU A 171 -19.24 -5.20 0.24
N ALA A 172 -18.86 -5.62 -0.96
CA ALA A 172 -18.24 -6.93 -1.19
C ALA A 172 -16.92 -7.08 -0.43
N PHE A 173 -16.06 -6.04 -0.46
CA PHE A 173 -14.79 -6.05 0.28
C PHE A 173 -14.99 -6.01 1.80
N VAL A 174 -15.98 -5.28 2.30
CA VAL A 174 -16.34 -5.30 3.72
C VAL A 174 -16.80 -6.70 4.14
N ALA A 175 -17.70 -7.33 3.37
CA ALA A 175 -18.16 -8.68 3.64
C ALA A 175 -17.00 -9.69 3.60
N PHE A 176 -16.13 -9.58 2.60
CA PHE A 176 -14.93 -10.42 2.49
C PHE A 176 -14.01 -10.24 3.69
N LEU A 177 -13.75 -8.99 4.14
CA LEU A 177 -12.96 -8.71 5.33
C LEU A 177 -13.54 -9.40 6.58
N LEU A 178 -14.84 -9.31 6.79
CA LEU A 178 -15.50 -9.91 7.95
C LEU A 178 -15.34 -11.44 7.93
N VAL A 179 -15.59 -12.08 6.79
CA VAL A 179 -15.42 -13.53 6.62
C VAL A 179 -13.96 -13.94 6.79
N ALA A 180 -13.03 -13.22 6.18
CA ALA A 180 -11.60 -13.49 6.29
C ALA A 180 -11.11 -13.31 7.75
N ALA A 181 -11.54 -12.26 8.44
CA ALA A 181 -11.19 -12.03 9.84
C ALA A 181 -11.73 -13.13 10.75
N TRP A 182 -12.94 -13.62 10.47
CA TRP A 182 -13.52 -14.76 11.20
C TRP A 182 -12.74 -16.05 10.94
N GLY A 183 -12.38 -16.34 9.68
CA GLY A 183 -11.57 -17.48 9.31
C GLY A 183 -10.17 -17.46 9.94
N MET A 184 -9.50 -16.29 9.92
CA MET A 184 -8.17 -16.10 10.53
C MET A 184 -8.20 -16.32 12.06
N ARG A 185 -9.27 -15.94 12.75
CA ARG A 185 -9.42 -16.23 14.19
C ARG A 185 -9.48 -17.73 14.48
N ARG A 186 -10.03 -18.52 13.54
CA ARG A 186 -10.09 -19.99 13.66
C ARG A 186 -8.74 -20.66 13.43
N LEU A 187 -7.88 -20.04 12.62
CA LEU A 187 -6.52 -20.56 12.35
C LEU A 187 -5.53 -20.25 13.48
N GLU A 188 -5.79 -19.19 14.24
CA GLU A 188 -4.94 -18.77 15.38
C GLU A 188 -5.35 -19.44 16.71
N ALA A 189 -6.53 -20.08 16.77
CA ALA A 189 -7.04 -20.81 17.94
C ALA A 189 -6.55 -22.25 17.97
#